data_13a73a34af3e32968bc5311d6d1bd988
#
_entry.id   13a73a34af3e32968bc5311d6d1bd988
#
_cell.length_a   1.000
_cell.length_b   1.000
_cell.length_c   1.000
_cell.angle_alpha   90.00
_cell.angle_beta   90.00
_cell.angle_gamma   90.00
#
_symmetry.space_group_name_H-M   'P 1'
#
loop_
_entity.id
_entity.type
_entity.pdbx_description
1 polymer ?
#
loop_
_entity_poly.entity_id
_entity_poly.type
_entity_poly.pdbx_seq_one_letter_code
_entity_poly.pdbx_strand_id
1 'polypeptide(L)'
;MAVLKKQNREIENAFNMLCYLYDEIKGRKFKTFTLDVINTLDSLYAAIVSRWCTALAKQGLYKEYVVQENEELTSPKGQINIQESITRQTRSRGTLICSYDELSEDIYINHILKGTLQYLLFNSNVDEKVKVEVKKALQMFNGVGYVDINLIHWKAIKYNNNNMAYKHLIELCKTMLDEQKACKNGILTDDQRMYILFKKQIRKWFIETYNDEDNTVEIVDVPYERMEDEPEFELKTSKSQRMVAIRNDRCALLICVRLQDEKLQKDNTLGRRHAEELVRHCREYKDTYRVKVFGCVVYVNIDKKKLNLQPITVNAFNDYMIGETTVDVYDQWLFVENKLKDCYKYFIERENNRAHKVNNKKSKK
;
A
#
# COMPACT_ATOMS: atom_id res chain seq x y z
N MET A 1 -20.32 -18.52 -18.77
CA MET A 1 -20.61 -17.07 -18.73
C MET A 1 -20.65 -16.47 -17.31
N ALA A 2 -21.32 -17.08 -16.32
CA ALA A 2 -21.40 -16.53 -14.95
C ALA A 2 -20.03 -16.45 -14.22
N VAL A 3 -19.16 -17.44 -14.39
CA VAL A 3 -17.83 -17.49 -13.78
C VAL A 3 -16.92 -16.40 -14.37
N LEU A 4 -16.91 -16.19 -15.68
CA LEU A 4 -16.15 -15.15 -16.37
C LEU A 4 -16.58 -13.72 -15.93
N LYS A 5 -17.90 -13.48 -15.80
CA LYS A 5 -18.40 -12.19 -15.29
C LYS A 5 -18.00 -11.92 -13.83
N LYS A 6 -17.84 -12.97 -13.02
CA LYS A 6 -17.46 -12.86 -11.61
C LYS A 6 -15.96 -12.56 -11.45
N GLN A 7 -15.12 -13.22 -12.24
CA GLN A 7 -13.67 -13.03 -12.24
C GLN A 7 -13.29 -11.60 -12.69
N ASN A 8 -13.97 -11.05 -13.69
CA ASN A 8 -13.80 -9.66 -14.11
C ASN A 8 -14.11 -8.67 -12.99
N ARG A 9 -15.12 -8.95 -12.14
CA ARG A 9 -15.50 -8.05 -11.05
C ARG A 9 -14.44 -8.00 -9.94
N GLU A 10 -13.77 -9.12 -9.65
CA GLU A 10 -12.69 -9.18 -8.66
C GLU A 10 -11.49 -8.33 -9.10
N ILE A 11 -11.08 -8.47 -10.35
CA ILE A 11 -10.00 -7.67 -10.95
C ILE A 11 -10.38 -6.19 -11.03
N GLU A 12 -11.62 -5.89 -11.38
CA GLU A 12 -12.14 -4.51 -11.39
C GLU A 12 -12.06 -3.86 -10.00
N ASN A 13 -12.46 -4.58 -8.96
CA ASN A 13 -12.37 -4.10 -7.58
C ASN A 13 -10.90 -3.89 -7.17
N ALA A 14 -10.01 -4.84 -7.48
CA ALA A 14 -8.58 -4.68 -7.23
C ALA A 14 -7.99 -3.47 -7.94
N PHE A 15 -8.37 -3.26 -9.20
CA PHE A 15 -7.96 -2.08 -9.96
C PHE A 15 -8.46 -0.78 -9.32
N ASN A 16 -9.72 -0.74 -8.91
CA ASN A 16 -10.29 0.43 -8.23
C ASN A 16 -9.60 0.72 -6.89
N MET A 17 -9.25 -0.33 -6.12
CA MET A 17 -8.45 -0.19 -4.89
C MET A 17 -7.07 0.39 -5.18
N LEU A 18 -6.37 -0.12 -6.19
CA LEU A 18 -5.06 0.37 -6.58
C LEU A 18 -5.12 1.81 -7.10
N CYS A 19 -6.15 2.17 -7.87
CA CYS A 19 -6.40 3.55 -8.28
C CYS A 19 -6.67 4.49 -7.10
N TYR A 20 -7.31 4.01 -6.05
CA TYR A 20 -7.55 4.78 -4.84
C TYR A 20 -6.28 4.93 -4.01
N LEU A 21 -5.48 3.87 -3.89
CA LEU A 21 -4.24 3.88 -3.12
C LEU A 21 -3.14 4.74 -3.79
N TYR A 22 -3.10 4.74 -5.12
CA TYR A 22 -2.08 5.42 -5.91
C TYR A 22 -2.74 6.37 -6.92
N ASP A 23 -2.90 7.65 -6.54
CA ASP A 23 -3.65 8.64 -7.33
C ASP A 23 -3.07 8.88 -8.73
N GLU A 24 -1.75 8.66 -8.91
CA GLU A 24 -1.09 8.75 -10.21
C GLU A 24 -1.63 7.73 -11.23
N ILE A 25 -2.17 6.60 -10.78
CA ILE A 25 -2.81 5.63 -11.67
C ILE A 25 -4.06 6.25 -12.31
N LYS A 26 -4.87 7.02 -11.57
CA LYS A 26 -6.05 7.72 -12.09
C LYS A 26 -5.70 8.74 -13.17
N GLY A 27 -4.62 9.50 -12.98
CA GLY A 27 -4.22 10.61 -13.87
C GLY A 27 -3.65 10.15 -15.20
N ARG A 28 -3.10 8.96 -15.32
CA ARG A 28 -2.31 8.48 -16.47
C ARG A 28 -3.12 7.66 -17.47
N LYS A 29 -4.29 8.10 -17.92
CA LYS A 29 -5.06 7.50 -19.03
C LYS A 29 -5.12 5.95 -19.03
N PHE A 30 -5.23 5.34 -17.84
CA PHE A 30 -5.53 3.91 -17.73
C PHE A 30 -6.98 3.58 -18.16
N LYS A 31 -7.75 4.59 -18.60
CA LYS A 31 -9.15 4.49 -19.05
C LYS A 31 -9.38 3.54 -20.23
N THR A 32 -8.34 3.17 -20.96
CA THR A 32 -8.41 2.20 -22.06
C THR A 32 -7.98 0.79 -21.64
N PHE A 33 -8.08 0.50 -20.37
CA PHE A 33 -7.77 -0.81 -19.83
C PHE A 33 -8.96 -1.74 -20.10
N THR A 34 -8.84 -2.59 -21.08
CA THR A 34 -9.76 -3.72 -21.24
C THR A 34 -9.43 -4.74 -20.16
N LEU A 35 -10.07 -4.59 -19.00
CA LEU A 35 -9.98 -5.55 -17.88
C LEU A 35 -10.41 -6.96 -18.32
N ASP A 36 -11.11 -7.06 -19.44
CA ASP A 36 -11.56 -8.34 -20.06
C ASP A 36 -10.43 -9.30 -20.42
N VAL A 37 -9.19 -8.80 -20.44
CA VAL A 37 -7.99 -9.60 -20.83
C VAL A 37 -7.18 -10.03 -19.61
N ILE A 38 -7.48 -9.48 -18.43
CA ILE A 38 -6.73 -9.71 -17.20
C ILE A 38 -7.48 -10.71 -16.33
N ASN A 39 -6.83 -11.84 -16.03
CA ASN A 39 -7.44 -12.93 -15.30
C ASN A 39 -6.88 -13.10 -13.89
N THR A 40 -5.72 -12.51 -13.60
CA THR A 40 -5.02 -12.68 -12.33
C THR A 40 -4.62 -11.33 -11.73
N LEU A 41 -4.45 -11.28 -10.42
CA LEU A 41 -3.95 -10.09 -9.74
C LEU A 41 -2.50 -9.78 -10.16
N ASP A 42 -1.69 -10.80 -10.45
CA ASP A 42 -0.33 -10.63 -10.98
C ASP A 42 -0.32 -9.98 -12.36
N SER A 43 -1.26 -10.36 -13.23
CA SER A 43 -1.44 -9.71 -14.53
C SER A 43 -1.88 -8.26 -14.40
N LEU A 44 -2.74 -7.94 -13.40
CA LEU A 44 -3.15 -6.58 -13.11
C LEU A 44 -1.95 -5.71 -12.69
N TYR A 45 -1.16 -6.18 -11.74
CA TYR A 45 0.06 -5.49 -11.32
C TYR A 45 1.03 -5.30 -12.50
N ALA A 46 1.27 -6.37 -13.28
CA ALA A 46 2.17 -6.31 -14.42
C ALA A 46 1.73 -5.26 -15.46
N ALA A 47 0.45 -5.19 -15.74
CA ALA A 47 -0.10 -4.22 -16.67
C ALA A 47 0.00 -2.77 -16.14
N ILE A 48 -0.25 -2.53 -14.84
CA ILE A 48 -0.10 -1.22 -14.23
C ILE A 48 1.37 -0.79 -14.25
N VAL A 49 2.28 -1.64 -13.76
CA VAL A 49 3.72 -1.34 -13.69
C VAL A 49 4.29 -1.08 -15.08
N SER A 50 3.99 -1.93 -16.08
CA SER A 50 4.52 -1.77 -17.44
C SER A 50 4.05 -0.46 -18.08
N ARG A 51 2.80 -0.07 -17.92
CA ARG A 51 2.27 1.18 -18.46
C ARG A 51 2.85 2.39 -17.74
N TRP A 52 3.01 2.31 -16.44
CA TRP A 52 3.62 3.39 -15.67
C TRP A 52 5.09 3.58 -16.04
N CYS A 53 5.86 2.49 -16.11
CA CYS A 53 7.24 2.52 -16.63
C CYS A 53 7.33 3.10 -18.04
N THR A 54 6.42 2.69 -18.94
CA THR A 54 6.34 3.24 -20.31
C THR A 54 6.06 4.74 -20.31
N ALA A 55 5.16 5.22 -19.44
CA ALA A 55 4.85 6.64 -19.34
C ALA A 55 6.04 7.45 -18.81
N LEU A 56 6.78 6.94 -17.83
CA LEU A 56 8.00 7.58 -17.32
C LEU A 56 9.10 7.61 -18.40
N ALA A 57 9.34 6.48 -19.06
CA ALA A 57 10.38 6.39 -20.09
C ALA A 57 10.10 7.31 -21.28
N LYS A 58 8.83 7.53 -21.66
CA LYS A 58 8.45 8.50 -22.69
C LYS A 58 8.70 9.97 -22.30
N GLN A 59 8.71 10.28 -21.01
CA GLN A 59 9.06 11.60 -20.48
C GLN A 59 10.57 11.79 -20.33
N GLY A 60 11.35 10.74 -20.51
CA GLY A 60 12.76 10.60 -20.17
C GLY A 60 12.93 10.00 -18.79
N LEU A 61 13.79 8.98 -18.71
CA LEU A 61 14.11 8.36 -17.41
C LEU A 61 14.85 9.36 -16.53
N TYR A 62 14.63 9.25 -15.22
CA TYR A 62 15.33 10.08 -14.24
C TYR A 62 16.83 9.78 -14.29
N LYS A 63 17.62 10.85 -14.23
CA LYS A 63 19.07 10.83 -14.32
C LYS A 63 19.67 11.39 -13.03
N GLU A 64 20.80 10.81 -12.63
CA GLU A 64 21.66 11.32 -11.56
C GLU A 64 23.07 11.47 -12.07
N TYR A 65 23.84 12.35 -11.40
CA TYR A 65 25.26 12.43 -11.65
C TYR A 65 25.94 11.21 -11.03
N VAL A 66 26.58 10.43 -11.87
CA VAL A 66 27.36 9.25 -11.47
C VAL A 66 28.83 9.57 -11.70
N VAL A 67 29.64 9.35 -10.67
CA VAL A 67 31.09 9.55 -10.76
C VAL A 67 31.68 8.39 -11.57
N GLN A 68 32.28 8.72 -12.70
CA GLN A 68 33.12 7.80 -13.47
C GLN A 68 34.55 7.93 -12.95
N GLU A 69 35.03 6.91 -12.26
CA GLU A 69 36.38 6.93 -11.66
C GLU A 69 37.38 6.23 -12.54
N ASN A 70 38.54 6.89 -12.74
CA ASN A 70 39.70 6.30 -13.40
C ASN A 70 39.43 5.70 -14.79
N GLU A 71 38.61 6.38 -15.58
CA GLU A 71 38.32 6.00 -16.96
C GLU A 71 39.42 6.48 -17.92
N GLU A 72 39.82 5.61 -18.85
CA GLU A 72 40.82 5.93 -19.87
C GLU A 72 40.18 6.62 -21.06
N LEU A 73 40.51 7.91 -21.29
CA LEU A 73 39.92 8.75 -22.31
C LEU A 73 41.00 9.32 -23.24
N THR A 74 40.63 9.47 -24.52
CA THR A 74 41.48 10.16 -25.53
C THR A 74 41.42 11.67 -25.42
N SER A 75 40.37 12.22 -24.80
CA SER A 75 40.18 13.64 -24.53
C SER A 75 39.94 13.85 -23.03
N PRO A 76 40.66 14.75 -22.37
CA PRO A 76 40.50 14.95 -20.95
C PRO A 76 39.10 15.46 -20.59
N LYS A 77 38.51 14.83 -19.54
CA LYS A 77 37.19 15.18 -19.02
C LYS A 77 37.23 15.14 -17.48
N GLY A 78 36.79 16.19 -16.84
CA GLY A 78 36.84 16.30 -15.37
C GLY A 78 38.24 16.38 -14.79
N GLN A 79 38.50 15.62 -13.73
CA GLN A 79 39.76 15.61 -13.03
C GLN A 79 40.69 14.55 -13.64
N ILE A 80 41.92 14.95 -14.06
CA ILE A 80 42.91 14.03 -14.59
C ILE A 80 43.66 13.38 -13.41
N ASN A 81 43.71 12.06 -13.39
CA ASN A 81 44.54 11.29 -12.46
C ASN A 81 45.91 11.00 -13.10
N ILE A 82 46.83 11.92 -12.87
CA ILE A 82 48.19 11.86 -13.46
C ILE A 82 48.96 10.62 -12.98
N GLN A 83 48.83 10.29 -11.69
CA GLN A 83 49.56 9.14 -11.11
C GLN A 83 49.11 7.83 -11.75
N GLU A 84 47.79 7.63 -11.89
CA GLU A 84 47.25 6.44 -12.51
C GLU A 84 47.56 6.39 -14.01
N SER A 85 47.55 7.55 -14.69
CA SER A 85 47.95 7.65 -16.10
C SER A 85 49.40 7.21 -16.34
N ILE A 86 50.30 7.57 -15.42
CA ILE A 86 51.70 7.16 -15.49
C ILE A 86 51.82 5.65 -15.20
N THR A 87 51.15 5.16 -14.15
CA THR A 87 51.19 3.75 -13.73
C THR A 87 50.69 2.83 -14.83
N ARG A 88 49.64 3.18 -15.54
CA ARG A 88 49.06 2.41 -16.66
C ARG A 88 49.72 2.73 -18.01
N GLN A 89 50.74 3.59 -18.03
CA GLN A 89 51.45 3.99 -19.25
C GLN A 89 50.54 4.46 -20.40
N THR A 90 49.44 5.16 -20.06
CA THR A 90 48.43 5.58 -21.06
C THR A 90 48.98 6.61 -22.04
N ARG A 91 50.03 7.34 -21.66
CA ARG A 91 50.66 8.33 -22.54
C ARG A 91 51.15 7.75 -23.88
N SER A 92 51.62 6.49 -23.87
CA SER A 92 52.04 5.81 -25.10
C SER A 92 50.87 5.52 -26.05
N ARG A 93 49.66 5.49 -25.56
CA ARG A 93 48.41 5.30 -26.31
C ARG A 93 47.73 6.61 -26.65
N GLY A 94 48.27 7.76 -26.21
CA GLY A 94 47.64 9.07 -26.39
C GLY A 94 46.36 9.27 -25.57
N THR A 95 46.27 8.56 -24.41
CA THR A 95 45.10 8.61 -23.52
C THR A 95 45.46 9.10 -22.13
N LEU A 96 44.45 9.53 -21.35
CA LEU A 96 44.59 9.97 -19.97
C LEU A 96 43.56 9.30 -19.10
N ILE A 97 43.91 9.04 -17.83
CA ILE A 97 42.98 8.56 -16.83
C ILE A 97 42.27 9.77 -16.21
N CYS A 98 40.95 9.79 -16.31
CA CYS A 98 40.10 10.88 -15.81
C CYS A 98 39.05 10.37 -14.86
N SER A 99 38.65 11.19 -13.90
CA SER A 99 37.47 11.02 -13.09
C SER A 99 36.54 12.22 -13.30
N TYR A 100 35.27 11.94 -13.62
CA TYR A 100 34.29 12.98 -13.96
C TYR A 100 32.87 12.56 -13.61
N ASP A 101 32.03 13.56 -13.42
CA ASP A 101 30.60 13.33 -13.20
C ASP A 101 29.88 13.24 -14.56
N GLU A 102 29.08 12.21 -14.72
CA GLU A 102 28.25 12.03 -15.90
C GLU A 102 26.78 11.88 -15.52
N LEU A 103 25.90 12.59 -16.25
CA LEU A 103 24.47 12.48 -16.04
C LEU A 103 23.96 11.19 -16.70
N SER A 104 23.65 10.19 -15.88
CA SER A 104 23.32 8.84 -16.32
C SER A 104 21.89 8.44 -15.96
N GLU A 105 21.24 7.68 -16.85
CA GLU A 105 20.00 6.94 -16.58
C GLU A 105 20.29 5.60 -15.90
N ASP A 106 21.54 5.15 -15.93
CA ASP A 106 22.00 3.89 -15.33
C ASP A 106 22.19 4.05 -13.84
N ILE A 107 21.08 4.19 -13.12
CA ILE A 107 20.98 4.48 -11.70
C ILE A 107 20.11 3.48 -10.98
N TYR A 108 20.30 3.36 -9.67
CA TYR A 108 19.70 2.30 -8.86
C TYR A 108 18.16 2.24 -8.93
N ILE A 109 17.48 3.40 -8.97
CA ILE A 109 16.02 3.44 -9.06
C ILE A 109 15.51 2.87 -10.39
N ASN A 110 16.22 3.13 -11.50
CA ASN A 110 15.91 2.56 -12.81
C ASN A 110 16.28 1.07 -12.91
N HIS A 111 17.36 0.64 -12.23
CA HIS A 111 17.70 -0.78 -12.11
C HIS A 111 16.59 -1.61 -11.45
N ILE A 112 15.97 -1.05 -10.40
CA ILE A 112 14.83 -1.69 -9.71
C ILE A 112 13.64 -1.86 -10.66
N LEU A 113 13.29 -0.80 -11.41
CA LEU A 113 12.17 -0.87 -12.37
C LEU A 113 12.45 -1.89 -13.47
N LYS A 114 13.66 -1.89 -14.05
CA LYS A 114 14.06 -2.87 -15.05
C LYS A 114 14.05 -4.30 -14.51
N GLY A 115 14.63 -4.53 -13.32
CA GLY A 115 14.60 -5.85 -12.66
C GLY A 115 13.17 -6.33 -12.37
N THR A 116 12.30 -5.43 -11.94
CA THR A 116 10.88 -5.74 -11.75
C THR A 116 10.17 -6.11 -13.05
N LEU A 117 10.40 -5.37 -14.14
CA LEU A 117 9.84 -5.70 -15.46
C LEU A 117 10.35 -7.05 -15.98
N GLN A 118 11.64 -7.36 -15.80
CA GLN A 118 12.20 -8.66 -16.15
C GLN A 118 11.53 -9.78 -15.36
N TYR A 119 11.38 -9.62 -14.05
CA TYR A 119 10.69 -10.58 -13.20
C TYR A 119 9.26 -10.85 -13.67
N LEU A 120 8.49 -9.78 -13.98
CA LEU A 120 7.12 -9.90 -14.47
C LEU A 120 7.02 -10.59 -15.82
N LEU A 121 7.99 -10.39 -16.70
CA LEU A 121 8.05 -11.06 -18.01
C LEU A 121 8.17 -12.58 -17.88
N PHE A 122 8.93 -13.06 -16.90
CA PHE A 122 9.15 -14.49 -16.66
C PHE A 122 8.17 -15.10 -15.66
N ASN A 123 7.27 -14.31 -15.05
CA ASN A 123 6.28 -14.85 -14.13
C ASN A 123 5.20 -15.64 -14.87
N SER A 124 5.01 -16.91 -14.50
CA SER A 124 4.01 -17.82 -15.10
C SER A 124 2.57 -17.38 -14.85
N ASN A 125 2.31 -16.62 -13.78
CA ASN A 125 0.96 -16.16 -13.42
C ASN A 125 0.54 -14.90 -14.18
N VAL A 126 1.42 -14.33 -15.00
CA VAL A 126 1.10 -13.16 -15.82
C VAL A 126 0.60 -13.61 -17.20
N ASP A 127 -0.56 -13.09 -17.60
CA ASP A 127 -1.18 -13.39 -18.90
C ASP A 127 -0.27 -13.01 -20.07
N GLU A 128 -0.19 -13.85 -21.09
CA GLU A 128 0.70 -13.65 -22.25
C GLU A 128 0.45 -12.31 -22.97
N LYS A 129 -0.80 -11.85 -23.03
CA LYS A 129 -1.12 -10.55 -23.63
C LYS A 129 -0.51 -9.39 -22.84
N VAL A 130 -0.46 -9.51 -21.51
CA VAL A 130 0.16 -8.51 -20.64
C VAL A 130 1.68 -8.57 -20.76
N LYS A 131 2.28 -9.76 -20.91
CA LYS A 131 3.72 -9.92 -21.15
C LYS A 131 4.22 -9.16 -22.38
N VAL A 132 3.38 -9.01 -23.40
CA VAL A 132 3.71 -8.18 -24.58
C VAL A 132 3.88 -6.70 -24.18
N GLU A 133 3.02 -6.18 -23.30
CA GLU A 133 3.17 -4.81 -22.79
C GLU A 133 4.42 -4.67 -21.91
N VAL A 134 4.67 -5.64 -21.04
CA VAL A 134 5.90 -5.69 -20.21
C VAL A 134 7.15 -5.70 -21.07
N LYS A 135 7.18 -6.50 -22.14
CA LYS A 135 8.31 -6.55 -23.09
C LYS A 135 8.55 -5.22 -23.78
N LYS A 136 7.48 -4.51 -24.20
CA LYS A 136 7.59 -3.18 -24.78
C LYS A 136 8.14 -2.15 -23.78
N ALA A 137 7.67 -2.20 -22.53
CA ALA A 137 8.19 -1.34 -21.46
C ALA A 137 9.68 -1.61 -21.21
N LEU A 138 10.07 -2.90 -21.15
CA LEU A 138 11.47 -3.30 -20.92
C LEU A 138 12.42 -2.79 -22.00
N GLN A 139 11.98 -2.74 -23.28
CA GLN A 139 12.77 -2.21 -24.38
C GLN A 139 13.12 -0.72 -24.21
N MET A 140 12.33 0.04 -23.45
CA MET A 140 12.60 1.47 -23.18
C MET A 140 13.69 1.68 -22.12
N PHE A 141 14.12 0.62 -21.44
CA PHE A 141 15.22 0.64 -20.46
C PHE A 141 16.54 0.10 -21.07
N ASN A 142 16.71 0.26 -22.38
CA ASN A 142 18.00 -0.07 -23.03
C ASN A 142 19.09 0.85 -22.45
N GLY A 143 20.27 0.26 -22.18
CA GLY A 143 21.37 1.03 -21.58
C GLY A 143 21.29 1.19 -20.05
N VAL A 144 20.19 0.78 -19.43
CA VAL A 144 20.05 0.74 -17.96
C VAL A 144 20.40 -0.67 -17.49
N GLY A 145 21.20 -0.82 -16.45
CA GLY A 145 21.44 -2.08 -15.74
C GLY A 145 20.18 -2.62 -15.05
N TYR A 146 20.30 -3.72 -14.34
CA TYR A 146 19.22 -4.22 -13.49
C TYR A 146 19.77 -4.75 -12.17
N VAL A 147 18.92 -4.82 -11.18
CA VAL A 147 19.20 -5.46 -9.89
C VAL A 147 18.31 -6.71 -9.75
N ASP A 148 18.85 -7.78 -9.17
CA ASP A 148 18.06 -8.94 -8.79
C ASP A 148 17.02 -8.51 -7.74
N ILE A 149 15.75 -8.88 -7.96
CA ILE A 149 14.62 -8.52 -7.08
C ILE A 149 14.81 -8.97 -5.63
N ASN A 150 15.61 -10.05 -5.41
CA ASN A 150 15.91 -10.54 -4.05
C ASN A 150 17.02 -9.74 -3.36
N LEU A 151 17.79 -8.95 -4.10
CA LEU A 151 18.89 -8.16 -3.61
C LEU A 151 18.56 -6.65 -3.51
N ILE A 152 17.30 -6.28 -3.68
CA ILE A 152 16.90 -4.87 -3.62
C ILE A 152 17.00 -4.34 -2.19
N HIS A 153 17.82 -3.31 -2.01
CA HIS A 153 17.95 -2.55 -0.76
C HIS A 153 16.99 -1.36 -0.75
N TRP A 154 15.72 -1.59 -0.41
CA TRP A 154 14.65 -0.58 -0.43
C TRP A 154 14.96 0.69 0.38
N LYS A 155 15.72 0.56 1.48
CA LYS A 155 16.12 1.70 2.32
C LYS A 155 17.21 2.58 1.70
N ALA A 156 17.91 2.10 0.67
CA ALA A 156 18.94 2.85 -0.02
C ALA A 156 18.38 3.88 -1.00
N ILE A 157 17.09 3.78 -1.34
CA ILE A 157 16.41 4.68 -2.28
C ILE A 157 16.20 6.03 -1.60
N LYS A 158 16.76 7.09 -2.17
CA LYS A 158 16.56 8.46 -1.72
C LYS A 158 15.61 9.18 -2.68
N TYR A 159 14.60 9.82 -2.12
CA TYR A 159 13.66 10.62 -2.88
C TYR A 159 13.96 12.11 -2.72
N ASN A 160 13.85 12.83 -3.82
CA ASN A 160 13.96 14.28 -3.91
C ASN A 160 12.86 14.82 -4.84
N ASN A 161 12.75 16.14 -4.99
CA ASN A 161 11.70 16.74 -5.80
C ASN A 161 11.70 16.28 -7.26
N ASN A 162 12.86 15.88 -7.80
CA ASN A 162 13.00 15.49 -9.21
C ASN A 162 12.58 14.04 -9.47
N ASN A 163 12.62 13.17 -8.44
CA ASN A 163 12.27 11.75 -8.58
C ASN A 163 11.03 11.33 -7.78
N MET A 164 10.28 12.27 -7.20
CA MET A 164 9.06 11.95 -6.44
C MET A 164 8.02 11.18 -7.27
N ALA A 165 7.96 11.40 -8.59
CA ALA A 165 7.08 10.65 -9.48
C ALA A 165 7.37 9.14 -9.52
N TYR A 166 8.56 8.71 -9.07
CA TYR A 166 8.95 7.30 -8.96
C TYR A 166 8.51 6.66 -7.64
N LYS A 167 8.27 7.47 -6.60
CA LYS A 167 8.03 6.97 -5.24
C LYS A 167 6.89 5.96 -5.18
N HIS A 168 5.72 6.34 -5.66
CA HIS A 168 4.54 5.45 -5.60
C HIS A 168 4.67 4.24 -6.52
N LEU A 169 5.36 4.37 -7.66
CA LEU A 169 5.64 3.22 -8.53
C LEU A 169 6.58 2.22 -7.84
N ILE A 170 7.64 2.71 -7.20
CA ILE A 170 8.56 1.86 -6.43
C ILE A 170 7.85 1.21 -5.24
N GLU A 171 6.99 1.93 -4.53
CA GLU A 171 6.17 1.38 -3.44
C GLU A 171 5.21 0.29 -3.95
N LEU A 172 4.61 0.49 -5.11
CA LEU A 172 3.79 -0.53 -5.77
C LEU A 172 4.61 -1.77 -6.15
N CYS A 173 5.78 -1.58 -6.77
CA CYS A 173 6.70 -2.67 -7.10
C CYS A 173 7.09 -3.47 -5.86
N LYS A 174 7.47 -2.78 -4.78
CA LYS A 174 7.81 -3.41 -3.50
C LYS A 174 6.65 -4.23 -2.95
N THR A 175 5.46 -3.63 -2.85
CA THR A 175 4.26 -4.33 -2.34
C THR A 175 3.97 -5.58 -3.15
N MET A 176 3.99 -5.47 -4.48
CA MET A 176 3.75 -6.58 -5.40
C MET A 176 4.79 -7.71 -5.22
N LEU A 177 6.08 -7.37 -5.18
CA LEU A 177 7.15 -8.35 -5.04
C LEU A 177 7.09 -9.08 -3.68
N ASP A 178 6.81 -8.35 -2.60
CA ASP A 178 6.64 -8.93 -1.27
C ASP A 178 5.43 -9.88 -1.22
N GLU A 179 4.29 -9.49 -1.80
CA GLU A 179 3.10 -10.32 -1.91
C GLU A 179 3.35 -11.59 -2.74
N GLN A 180 3.98 -11.46 -3.91
CA GLN A 180 4.27 -12.60 -4.78
C GLN A 180 5.26 -13.57 -4.14
N LYS A 181 6.26 -13.06 -3.42
CA LYS A 181 7.17 -13.91 -2.63
C LYS A 181 6.42 -14.68 -1.55
N ALA A 182 5.49 -14.04 -0.85
CA ALA A 182 4.64 -14.68 0.16
C ALA A 182 3.71 -15.74 -0.47
N CYS A 183 3.15 -15.49 -1.66
CA CYS A 183 2.35 -16.47 -2.39
C CYS A 183 3.17 -17.70 -2.81
N LYS A 184 4.37 -17.50 -3.35
CA LYS A 184 5.26 -18.61 -3.72
C LYS A 184 5.65 -19.49 -2.54
N ASN A 185 5.75 -18.91 -1.36
CA ASN A 185 6.05 -19.62 -0.12
C ASN A 185 4.79 -20.23 0.54
N GLY A 186 3.62 -20.17 -0.09
CA GLY A 186 2.35 -20.69 0.45
C GLY A 186 1.81 -19.89 1.63
N ILE A 187 2.29 -18.67 1.86
CA ILE A 187 1.88 -17.81 2.98
C ILE A 187 0.62 -17.02 2.65
N LEU A 188 0.45 -16.59 1.38
CA LEU A 188 -0.68 -15.77 0.93
C LEU A 188 -1.46 -16.46 -0.19
N THR A 189 -2.77 -16.28 -0.18
CA THR A 189 -3.70 -16.53 -1.29
C THR A 189 -4.11 -15.22 -1.98
N ASP A 190 -4.71 -15.29 -3.16
CA ASP A 190 -5.19 -14.09 -3.87
C ASP A 190 -6.31 -13.37 -3.10
N ASP A 191 -7.21 -14.12 -2.43
CA ASP A 191 -8.25 -13.52 -1.57
C ASP A 191 -7.64 -12.75 -0.38
N GLN A 192 -6.57 -13.28 0.21
CA GLN A 192 -5.84 -12.60 1.29
C GLN A 192 -5.09 -11.36 0.78
N ARG A 193 -4.56 -11.38 -0.45
CA ARG A 193 -3.97 -10.18 -1.09
C ARG A 193 -5.04 -9.09 -1.30
N MET A 194 -6.24 -9.49 -1.76
CA MET A 194 -7.39 -8.58 -1.87
C MET A 194 -7.75 -7.95 -0.52
N TYR A 195 -7.77 -8.74 0.55
CA TYR A 195 -7.99 -8.22 1.90
C TYR A 195 -6.92 -7.19 2.32
N ILE A 196 -5.65 -7.46 2.04
CA ILE A 196 -4.55 -6.53 2.37
C ILE A 196 -4.73 -5.19 1.63
N LEU A 197 -5.08 -5.21 0.35
CA LEU A 197 -5.37 -4.01 -0.43
C LEU A 197 -6.56 -3.24 0.13
N PHE A 198 -7.63 -3.94 0.45
CA PHE A 198 -8.86 -3.37 0.98
C PHE A 198 -8.64 -2.74 2.36
N LYS A 199 -7.88 -3.39 3.23
CA LYS A 199 -7.47 -2.88 4.53
C LYS A 199 -6.66 -1.57 4.41
N LYS A 200 -5.77 -1.48 3.41
CA LYS A 200 -5.04 -0.25 3.09
C LYS A 200 -5.98 0.85 2.60
N GLN A 201 -6.94 0.52 1.74
CA GLN A 201 -7.94 1.46 1.22
C GLN A 201 -8.81 2.04 2.33
N ILE A 202 -9.34 1.20 3.23
CA ILE A 202 -10.15 1.65 4.37
C ILE A 202 -9.36 2.66 5.21
N ARG A 203 -8.08 2.38 5.52
CA ARG A 203 -7.24 3.30 6.30
C ARG A 203 -7.03 4.64 5.60
N LYS A 204 -6.66 4.61 4.33
CA LYS A 204 -6.47 5.84 3.54
C LYS A 204 -7.76 6.65 3.49
N TRP A 205 -8.91 5.97 3.31
CA TRP A 205 -10.20 6.62 3.28
C TRP A 205 -10.53 7.36 4.58
N PHE A 206 -10.29 6.75 5.74
CA PHE A 206 -10.50 7.42 7.02
C PHE A 206 -9.62 8.67 7.18
N ILE A 207 -8.35 8.58 6.77
CA ILE A 207 -7.43 9.72 6.82
C ILE A 207 -7.92 10.85 5.92
N GLU A 208 -8.30 10.56 4.68
CA GLU A 208 -8.73 11.58 3.72
C GLU A 208 -10.09 12.19 4.05
N THR A 209 -10.97 11.42 4.70
CA THR A 209 -12.35 11.84 4.96
C THR A 209 -12.48 12.65 6.25
N TYR A 210 -11.71 12.31 7.29
CA TYR A 210 -11.91 12.83 8.64
C TYR A 210 -10.71 13.59 9.22
N ASN A 211 -9.60 13.69 8.51
CA ASN A 211 -8.49 14.52 8.97
C ASN A 211 -8.72 15.97 8.52
N ASP A 212 -9.35 16.74 9.39
CA ASP A 212 -9.76 18.13 9.16
C ASP A 212 -9.37 19.03 10.36
N GLU A 213 -9.93 20.23 10.44
CA GLU A 213 -9.66 21.18 11.54
C GLU A 213 -10.21 20.69 12.89
N ASP A 214 -11.29 19.91 12.87
CA ASP A 214 -11.98 19.43 14.08
C ASP A 214 -11.45 18.08 14.57
N ASN A 215 -10.90 17.26 13.66
CA ASN A 215 -10.45 15.90 13.96
C ASN A 215 -9.02 15.64 13.49
N THR A 216 -8.26 15.00 14.33
CA THR A 216 -6.94 14.44 13.97
C THR A 216 -7.07 12.95 13.69
N VAL A 217 -6.62 12.50 12.52
CA VAL A 217 -6.57 11.08 12.18
C VAL A 217 -5.13 10.60 12.18
N GLU A 218 -4.85 9.58 12.98
CA GLU A 218 -3.52 8.99 13.08
C GLU A 218 -3.55 7.47 12.92
N ILE A 219 -2.43 6.90 12.52
CA ILE A 219 -2.24 5.45 12.47
C ILE A 219 -1.52 5.03 13.74
N VAL A 220 -2.15 4.16 14.50
CA VAL A 220 -1.59 3.55 15.71
C VAL A 220 -1.04 2.18 15.34
N ASP A 221 0.28 2.01 15.44
CA ASP A 221 0.94 0.73 15.22
C ASP A 221 0.90 -0.12 16.49
N VAL A 222 0.25 -1.29 16.43
CA VAL A 222 0.19 -2.25 17.54
C VAL A 222 1.00 -3.50 17.16
N PRO A 223 2.07 -3.82 17.89
CA PRO A 223 2.85 -5.02 17.63
C PRO A 223 2.00 -6.29 17.75
N TYR A 224 2.13 -7.24 16.83
CA TYR A 224 1.39 -8.51 16.86
C TYR A 224 1.69 -9.37 18.08
N GLU A 225 2.83 -9.18 18.72
CA GLU A 225 3.16 -9.86 20.01
C GLU A 225 2.13 -9.59 21.12
N ARG A 226 1.34 -8.51 20.96
CA ARG A 226 0.27 -8.10 21.88
C ARG A 226 -1.12 -8.48 21.41
N MET A 227 -1.23 -9.13 20.25
CA MET A 227 -2.51 -9.47 19.63
C MET A 227 -2.68 -10.98 19.58
N GLU A 228 -3.79 -11.45 20.13
CA GLU A 228 -4.22 -12.83 20.06
C GLU A 228 -5.06 -13.05 18.78
N ASP A 229 -5.11 -14.29 18.30
CA ASP A 229 -5.97 -14.74 17.20
C ASP A 229 -5.79 -14.00 15.84
N GLU A 230 -4.60 -13.42 15.57
CA GLU A 230 -4.31 -12.86 14.25
C GLU A 230 -4.08 -13.95 13.20
N PRO A 231 -4.54 -13.76 11.96
CA PRO A 231 -4.29 -14.71 10.89
C PRO A 231 -2.80 -14.92 10.66
N GLU A 232 -2.37 -16.18 10.51
CA GLU A 232 -0.96 -16.56 10.36
C GLU A 232 -0.26 -15.81 9.22
N PHE A 233 -0.98 -15.51 8.13
CA PHE A 233 -0.42 -14.78 7.01
C PHE A 233 -0.13 -13.31 7.38
N GLU A 234 -0.93 -12.67 8.25
CA GLU A 234 -0.65 -11.31 8.71
C GLU A 234 0.61 -11.27 9.57
N LEU A 235 0.77 -12.22 10.50
CA LEU A 235 1.96 -12.36 11.34
C LEU A 235 3.24 -12.56 10.50
N LYS A 236 3.13 -13.29 9.37
CA LYS A 236 4.25 -13.56 8.47
C LYS A 236 4.56 -12.40 7.50
N THR A 237 3.58 -11.54 7.21
CA THR A 237 3.73 -10.45 6.25
C THR A 237 3.97 -9.07 6.89
N SER A 238 3.62 -8.90 8.15
CA SER A 238 3.79 -7.64 8.88
C SER A 238 4.23 -7.91 10.32
N LYS A 239 4.89 -6.93 10.93
CA LYS A 239 5.31 -6.99 12.35
C LYS A 239 4.29 -6.36 13.29
N SER A 240 3.34 -5.62 12.77
CA SER A 240 2.34 -4.90 13.56
C SER A 240 1.04 -4.75 12.80
N GLN A 241 -0.05 -4.71 13.55
CA GLN A 241 -1.33 -4.26 13.04
C GLN A 241 -1.41 -2.73 13.16
N ARG A 242 -1.94 -2.10 12.11
CA ARG A 242 -2.20 -0.67 12.09
C ARG A 242 -3.68 -0.42 12.34
N MET A 243 -3.99 0.30 13.40
CA MET A 243 -5.33 0.80 13.67
C MET A 243 -5.45 2.25 13.21
N VAL A 244 -6.67 2.69 12.95
CA VAL A 244 -6.96 4.11 12.70
C VAL A 244 -7.53 4.71 13.97
N ALA A 245 -6.97 5.80 14.44
CA ALA A 245 -7.53 6.60 15.52
C ALA A 245 -8.04 7.94 14.96
N ILE A 246 -9.30 8.22 15.16
CA ILE A 246 -9.93 9.52 14.84
C ILE A 246 -10.19 10.21 16.17
N ARG A 247 -9.55 11.33 16.42
CA ARG A 247 -9.60 12.04 17.70
C ARG A 247 -9.98 13.51 17.52
N ASN A 248 -10.82 13.99 18.41
CA ASN A 248 -11.07 15.42 18.62
C ASN A 248 -10.82 15.80 20.09
N ASP A 249 -11.12 17.01 20.47
CA ASP A 249 -10.90 17.52 21.83
C ASP A 249 -11.69 16.79 22.94
N ARG A 250 -12.70 16.00 22.57
CA ARG A 250 -13.64 15.37 23.53
C ARG A 250 -13.56 13.87 23.56
N CYS A 251 -13.37 13.27 22.40
CA CYS A 251 -13.39 11.82 22.29
C CYS A 251 -12.49 11.32 21.15
N ALA A 252 -12.24 10.03 21.16
CA ALA A 252 -11.53 9.32 20.08
C ALA A 252 -12.27 8.03 19.72
N LEU A 253 -12.14 7.62 18.47
CA LEU A 253 -12.60 6.33 17.93
C LEU A 253 -11.40 5.56 17.39
N LEU A 254 -11.11 4.41 18.00
CA LEU A 254 -10.12 3.46 17.49
C LEU A 254 -10.80 2.43 16.61
N ILE A 255 -10.31 2.29 15.39
CA ILE A 255 -10.86 1.39 14.38
C ILE A 255 -9.83 0.31 14.06
N CYS A 256 -10.20 -0.93 14.33
CA CYS A 256 -9.44 -2.12 14.02
C CYS A 256 -10.09 -2.83 12.82
N VAL A 257 -9.33 -3.07 11.75
CA VAL A 257 -9.81 -3.81 10.57
C VAL A 257 -9.27 -5.22 10.62
N ARG A 258 -10.17 -6.23 10.68
CA ARG A 258 -9.84 -7.64 10.80
C ARG A 258 -10.47 -8.49 9.71
N LEU A 259 -9.82 -9.60 9.41
CA LEU A 259 -10.39 -10.61 8.51
C LEU A 259 -11.55 -11.33 9.23
N GLN A 260 -12.66 -11.50 8.51
CA GLN A 260 -13.73 -12.39 8.94
C GLN A 260 -13.48 -13.77 8.36
N ASP A 261 -13.05 -14.70 9.22
CA ASP A 261 -12.82 -16.09 8.84
C ASP A 261 -13.99 -17.01 9.25
N GLU A 262 -13.95 -18.27 8.80
CA GLU A 262 -14.99 -19.26 9.15
C GLU A 262 -15.05 -19.58 10.67
N LYS A 263 -13.94 -19.38 11.39
CA LYS A 263 -13.91 -19.60 12.85
C LYS A 263 -14.70 -18.52 13.56
N LEU A 264 -14.54 -17.27 13.14
CA LEU A 264 -15.30 -16.14 13.68
C LEU A 264 -16.82 -16.31 13.47
N GLN A 265 -17.22 -16.92 12.34
CA GLN A 265 -18.63 -17.16 12.06
C GLN A 265 -19.27 -18.25 12.94
N LYS A 266 -18.45 -19.21 13.41
CA LYS A 266 -18.90 -20.35 14.20
C LYS A 266 -18.73 -20.14 15.70
N ASP A 267 -17.81 -19.27 16.10
CA ASP A 267 -17.41 -19.08 17.49
C ASP A 267 -17.62 -17.63 17.94
N ASN A 268 -18.74 -17.39 18.64
CA ASN A 268 -19.03 -16.06 19.23
C ASN A 268 -17.95 -15.63 20.26
N THR A 269 -17.10 -16.53 20.74
CA THR A 269 -16.03 -16.21 21.70
C THR A 269 -14.91 -15.43 21.05
N LEU A 270 -14.62 -15.65 19.75
CA LEU A 270 -13.55 -14.98 19.03
C LEU A 270 -13.84 -13.48 18.85
N GLY A 271 -15.09 -13.13 18.49
CA GLY A 271 -15.52 -11.72 18.42
C GLY A 271 -15.37 -11.00 19.76
N ARG A 272 -15.69 -11.69 20.85
CA ARG A 272 -15.50 -11.17 22.22
C ARG A 272 -14.04 -10.93 22.54
N ARG A 273 -13.13 -11.84 22.19
CA ARG A 273 -11.67 -11.65 22.37
C ARG A 273 -11.16 -10.46 21.61
N HIS A 274 -11.56 -10.27 20.34
CA HIS A 274 -11.19 -9.10 19.55
C HIS A 274 -11.67 -7.80 20.20
N ALA A 275 -12.87 -7.79 20.76
CA ALA A 275 -13.40 -6.63 21.49
C ALA A 275 -12.61 -6.36 22.79
N GLU A 276 -12.31 -7.41 23.58
CA GLU A 276 -11.52 -7.28 24.81
C GLU A 276 -10.09 -6.78 24.53
N GLU A 277 -9.50 -7.21 23.43
CA GLU A 277 -8.21 -6.75 22.97
C GLU A 277 -8.26 -5.27 22.54
N LEU A 278 -9.26 -4.87 21.76
CA LEU A 278 -9.46 -3.47 21.38
C LEU A 278 -9.68 -2.59 22.62
N VAL A 279 -10.35 -3.07 23.65
CA VAL A 279 -10.52 -2.36 24.92
C VAL A 279 -9.17 -2.06 25.60
N ARG A 280 -8.20 -2.98 25.54
CA ARG A 280 -6.84 -2.73 26.07
C ARG A 280 -6.22 -1.50 25.35
N HIS A 281 -6.30 -1.45 24.04
CA HIS A 281 -5.78 -0.34 23.26
C HIS A 281 -6.56 0.96 23.48
N CYS A 282 -7.88 0.87 23.65
CA CYS A 282 -8.71 2.02 24.03
C CYS A 282 -8.27 2.59 25.39
N ARG A 283 -7.89 1.75 26.33
CA ARG A 283 -7.38 2.17 27.65
C ARG A 283 -6.03 2.87 27.51
N GLU A 284 -5.07 2.28 26.83
CA GLU A 284 -3.74 2.87 26.57
C GLU A 284 -3.88 4.25 25.89
N TYR A 285 -4.76 4.34 24.90
CA TYR A 285 -5.01 5.57 24.17
C TYR A 285 -5.68 6.64 25.06
N LYS A 286 -6.63 6.23 25.90
CA LYS A 286 -7.28 7.11 26.89
C LYS A 286 -6.28 7.66 27.91
N ASP A 287 -5.37 6.81 28.40
CA ASP A 287 -4.36 7.21 29.38
C ASP A 287 -3.37 8.24 28.77
N THR A 288 -3.07 8.08 27.47
CA THR A 288 -2.17 8.99 26.74
C THR A 288 -2.82 10.36 26.47
N TYR A 289 -4.04 10.37 25.95
CA TYR A 289 -4.67 11.60 25.45
C TYR A 289 -5.73 12.19 26.37
N ARG A 290 -6.13 11.47 27.44
CA ARG A 290 -7.12 11.87 28.44
C ARG A 290 -8.50 12.24 27.88
N VAL A 291 -8.90 11.61 26.78
CA VAL A 291 -10.20 11.76 26.13
C VAL A 291 -11.05 10.51 26.32
N LYS A 292 -12.36 10.64 26.11
CA LYS A 292 -13.24 9.48 26.07
C LYS A 292 -12.96 8.65 24.80
N VAL A 293 -12.73 7.34 24.93
CA VAL A 293 -12.36 6.49 23.81
C VAL A 293 -13.44 5.45 23.53
N PHE A 294 -13.73 5.27 22.25
CA PHE A 294 -14.60 4.25 21.70
C PHE A 294 -13.78 3.30 20.82
N GLY A 295 -14.23 2.07 20.66
CA GLY A 295 -13.63 1.12 19.74
C GLY A 295 -14.61 0.69 18.65
N CYS A 296 -14.10 0.34 17.48
CA CYS A 296 -14.86 -0.29 16.40
C CYS A 296 -14.03 -1.36 15.72
N VAL A 297 -14.57 -2.57 15.62
CA VAL A 297 -13.98 -3.65 14.82
C VAL A 297 -14.73 -3.71 13.49
N VAL A 298 -13.99 -3.56 12.40
CA VAL A 298 -14.49 -3.70 11.04
C VAL A 298 -14.04 -5.06 10.52
N TYR A 299 -14.94 -6.01 10.45
CA TYR A 299 -14.67 -7.32 9.87
C TYR A 299 -14.79 -7.26 8.36
N VAL A 300 -13.77 -7.74 7.67
CA VAL A 300 -13.72 -7.82 6.21
C VAL A 300 -13.99 -9.25 5.78
N ASN A 301 -15.09 -9.45 5.09
CA ASN A 301 -15.42 -10.74 4.47
C ASN A 301 -14.70 -10.87 3.13
N ILE A 302 -13.99 -11.98 2.94
CA ILE A 302 -13.37 -12.37 1.65
C ILE A 302 -14.03 -13.60 1.03
N ASP A 303 -15.01 -14.20 1.73
CA ASP A 303 -15.74 -15.34 1.20
C ASP A 303 -16.72 -14.90 0.11
N LYS A 304 -16.71 -15.63 -0.99
CA LYS A 304 -17.60 -15.39 -2.14
C LYS A 304 -19.09 -15.73 -1.84
N LYS A 305 -19.39 -16.17 -0.62
CA LYS A 305 -20.76 -16.39 -0.16
C LYS A 305 -21.31 -15.08 0.39
N LYS A 306 -22.43 -14.63 -0.17
CA LYS A 306 -23.13 -13.45 0.36
C LYS A 306 -23.48 -13.67 1.83
N LEU A 307 -22.86 -12.93 2.71
CA LEU A 307 -23.28 -12.81 4.09
C LEU A 307 -24.39 -11.76 4.21
N ASN A 308 -25.35 -12.02 5.08
CA ASN A 308 -26.27 -10.97 5.52
C ASN A 308 -25.43 -9.95 6.33
N LEU A 309 -25.13 -8.84 5.67
CA LEU A 309 -24.34 -7.77 6.25
C LEU A 309 -25.14 -7.15 7.41
N GLN A 310 -24.70 -7.41 8.64
CA GLN A 310 -25.33 -6.87 9.84
C GLN A 310 -25.09 -5.35 9.94
N PRO A 311 -26.09 -4.58 10.42
CA PRO A 311 -25.85 -3.20 10.85
C PRO A 311 -24.84 -3.18 11.99
N ILE A 312 -24.30 -1.99 12.29
CA ILE A 312 -23.38 -1.85 13.41
C ILE A 312 -24.03 -2.32 14.70
N THR A 313 -23.42 -3.32 15.35
CA THR A 313 -23.81 -3.77 16.70
C THR A 313 -22.88 -3.11 17.71
N VAL A 314 -23.40 -2.65 18.82
CA VAL A 314 -22.61 -1.96 19.85
C VAL A 314 -22.83 -2.65 21.19
N ASN A 315 -21.73 -3.09 21.76
CA ASN A 315 -21.69 -3.75 23.05
C ASN A 315 -20.85 -2.96 24.06
N ALA A 316 -21.20 -3.05 25.33
CA ALA A 316 -20.39 -2.51 26.42
C ALA A 316 -19.41 -3.57 26.93
N PHE A 317 -18.12 -3.26 26.91
CA PHE A 317 -17.05 -4.10 27.45
C PHE A 317 -16.22 -3.27 28.44
N ASN A 318 -16.24 -3.65 29.72
CA ASN A 318 -15.41 -3.02 30.75
C ASN A 318 -15.41 -1.48 30.69
N ASP A 319 -16.59 -0.85 30.68
CA ASP A 319 -16.82 0.60 30.58
C ASP A 319 -16.50 1.24 29.20
N TYR A 320 -16.12 0.45 28.20
CA TYR A 320 -15.93 0.90 26.84
C TYR A 320 -17.08 0.47 25.92
N MET A 321 -17.46 1.35 25.01
CA MET A 321 -18.41 0.99 23.95
C MET A 321 -17.64 0.54 22.74
N ILE A 322 -17.85 -0.71 22.34
CA ILE A 322 -17.22 -1.33 21.16
C ILE A 322 -18.30 -1.60 20.12
N GLY A 323 -18.09 -1.06 18.92
CA GLY A 323 -18.90 -1.35 17.75
C GLY A 323 -18.31 -2.46 16.90
N GLU A 324 -19.16 -3.23 16.26
CA GLU A 324 -18.77 -4.25 15.32
C GLU A 324 -19.58 -4.08 14.04
N THR A 325 -18.93 -4.12 12.89
CA THR A 325 -19.58 -4.11 11.57
C THR A 325 -18.83 -5.02 10.62
N THR A 326 -19.54 -5.52 9.61
CA THR A 326 -18.95 -6.36 8.57
C THR A 326 -19.08 -5.68 7.21
N VAL A 327 -18.01 -5.68 6.44
CA VAL A 327 -17.95 -5.21 5.06
C VAL A 327 -17.44 -6.32 4.15
N ASP A 328 -17.82 -6.30 2.89
CA ASP A 328 -17.41 -7.29 1.91
C ASP A 328 -16.42 -6.66 0.91
N VAL A 329 -15.31 -7.35 0.67
CA VAL A 329 -14.28 -6.94 -0.29
C VAL A 329 -14.82 -6.85 -1.73
N TYR A 330 -15.88 -7.61 -2.01
CA TYR A 330 -16.51 -7.68 -3.34
C TYR A 330 -17.70 -6.75 -3.53
N ASP A 331 -18.09 -6.01 -2.48
CA ASP A 331 -19.16 -5.01 -2.58
C ASP A 331 -18.70 -3.75 -3.33
N GLN A 332 -19.67 -2.98 -3.83
CA GLN A 332 -19.37 -1.66 -4.36
C GLN A 332 -18.88 -0.76 -3.23
N TRP A 333 -17.82 0.02 -3.48
CA TRP A 333 -17.21 0.89 -2.47
C TRP A 333 -18.20 1.81 -1.78
N LEU A 334 -19.21 2.31 -2.49
CA LEU A 334 -20.24 3.18 -1.90
C LEU A 334 -20.99 2.52 -0.73
N PHE A 335 -21.26 1.22 -0.79
CA PHE A 335 -21.90 0.51 0.33
C PHE A 335 -20.95 0.35 1.51
N VAL A 336 -19.69 0.05 1.25
CA VAL A 336 -18.64 -0.02 2.26
C VAL A 336 -18.49 1.34 2.95
N GLU A 337 -18.35 2.40 2.17
CA GLU A 337 -18.20 3.77 2.63
C GLU A 337 -19.36 4.20 3.55
N ASN A 338 -20.60 3.90 3.19
CA ASN A 338 -21.76 4.22 4.01
C ASN A 338 -21.71 3.52 5.38
N LYS A 339 -21.31 2.25 5.43
CA LYS A 339 -21.14 1.53 6.70
C LYS A 339 -20.01 2.11 7.57
N LEU A 340 -18.89 2.50 6.95
CA LEU A 340 -17.80 3.13 7.65
C LEU A 340 -18.20 4.52 8.20
N LYS A 341 -19.00 5.28 7.44
CA LYS A 341 -19.61 6.54 7.90
C LYS A 341 -20.54 6.32 9.09
N ASP A 342 -21.32 5.24 9.08
CA ASP A 342 -22.23 4.91 10.19
C ASP A 342 -21.44 4.62 11.48
N CYS A 343 -20.25 4.02 11.41
CA CYS A 343 -19.37 3.84 12.56
C CYS A 343 -18.95 5.19 13.16
N TYR A 344 -18.48 6.12 12.32
CA TYR A 344 -18.09 7.46 12.77
C TYR A 344 -19.27 8.22 13.38
N LYS A 345 -20.41 8.27 12.70
CA LYS A 345 -21.63 8.96 13.15
C LYS A 345 -22.09 8.43 14.50
N TYR A 346 -22.10 7.11 14.66
CA TYR A 346 -22.58 6.49 15.88
C TYR A 346 -21.78 6.91 17.10
N PHE A 347 -20.45 7.02 17.01
CA PHE A 347 -19.59 7.30 18.15
C PHE A 347 -19.27 8.79 18.29
N ILE A 348 -18.75 9.42 17.27
CA ILE A 348 -18.19 10.78 17.31
C ILE A 348 -19.32 11.83 17.20
N GLU A 349 -20.15 11.77 16.17
CA GLU A 349 -21.21 12.77 15.98
C GLU A 349 -22.25 12.71 17.10
N ARG A 350 -22.58 11.51 17.59
CA ARG A 350 -23.51 11.36 18.71
C ARG A 350 -22.98 11.99 20.01
N GLU A 351 -21.69 11.85 20.28
CA GLU A 351 -21.06 12.45 21.46
C GLU A 351 -20.98 13.97 21.33
N ASN A 352 -20.62 14.49 20.17
CA ASN A 352 -20.62 15.92 19.87
C ASN A 352 -22.01 16.53 20.05
N ASN A 353 -23.05 15.88 19.54
CA ASN A 353 -24.44 16.33 19.67
C ASN A 353 -24.96 16.31 21.13
N ARG A 354 -24.50 15.35 21.95
CA ARG A 354 -24.83 15.32 23.39
C ARG A 354 -24.22 16.50 24.11
N ALA A 355 -22.97 16.84 23.84
CA ALA A 355 -22.29 17.97 24.47
C ALA A 355 -22.93 19.32 24.11
N HIS A 356 -23.33 19.51 22.83
CA HIS A 356 -24.07 20.70 22.41
C HIS A 356 -25.41 20.88 23.16
N LYS A 357 -26.15 19.78 23.35
CA LYS A 357 -27.41 19.81 24.11
C LYS A 357 -27.20 20.16 25.60
N VAL A 358 -26.12 19.73 26.21
CA VAL A 358 -25.78 20.03 27.61
C VAL A 358 -25.37 21.50 27.76
N ASN A 359 -24.57 22.03 26.85
CA ASN A 359 -24.13 23.44 26.88
C ASN A 359 -25.30 24.40 26.65
N ASN A 360 -26.21 24.08 25.70
CA ASN A 360 -27.40 24.87 25.46
C ASN A 360 -28.42 24.86 26.65
N LYS A 361 -28.41 23.81 27.48
CA LYS A 361 -29.20 23.79 28.74
C LYS A 361 -28.55 24.60 29.86
N LYS A 362 -27.23 24.70 29.89
CA LYS A 362 -26.50 25.52 30.88
C LYS A 362 -26.55 27.01 30.55
N SER A 363 -26.63 27.40 29.29
CA SER A 363 -26.75 28.79 28.85
C SER A 363 -28.18 29.36 28.99
N LYS A 364 -29.18 28.49 29.27
CA LYS A 364 -30.60 28.88 29.49
C LYS A 364 -31.01 28.87 30.97
N LYS A 365 -30.08 28.57 31.86
CA LYS A 365 -30.21 28.78 33.32
C LYS A 365 -29.32 29.93 33.76
#